data_eea9bea703d1cf0bfdf4cbcea2715700
#
_entry.id   eea9bea703d1cf0bfdf4cbcea2715700
#
_cell.length_a   1.000
_cell.length_b   1.000
_cell.length_c   1.000
_cell.angle_alpha   90.00
_cell.angle_beta   90.00
_cell.angle_gamma   90.00
#
_symmetry.space_group_name_H-M   'P 1'
#
loop_
_entity.id
_entity.type
_entity.pdbx_description
1 polymer ?
#
loop_
_entity_poly.entity_id
_entity_poly.type
_entity_poly.pdbx_seq_one_letter_code
_entity_poly.pdbx_strand_id
1 'polypeptide(L)'
;VAHCEKIGAMLAGLHLAGQSYGRHQDNPRGAAWRSASAAIVRPYLPADEQALLDDELAFQSTLDVSTLPAGAIHADLFRDNVLWDEDDGQLRVGGIIDFYFAGFDVFLFDVAVTVNDWCTLADGELDSARTQALLAAYHAERPFTAAERAAWPAMLRAAALRFWLSRADDFHLPRAGEMVLVQDPNEY
;
A
#
# COMPACT_ATOMS: atom_id res chain seq x y z
N VAL A 1 -7.53 1.39 -17.01
CA VAL A 1 -6.17 1.21 -17.55
C VAL A 1 -5.45 2.54 -17.60
N ALA A 2 -5.95 3.55 -18.34
CA ALA A 2 -5.24 4.84 -18.51
C ALA A 2 -4.90 5.55 -17.18
N HIS A 3 -5.79 5.53 -16.17
CA HIS A 3 -5.49 6.04 -14.82
C HIS A 3 -4.32 5.28 -14.18
N CYS A 4 -4.31 3.95 -14.27
CA CYS A 4 -3.26 3.11 -13.70
C CYS A 4 -1.89 3.40 -14.33
N GLU A 5 -1.83 3.64 -15.65
CA GLU A 5 -0.60 4.08 -16.32
C GLU A 5 -0.09 5.41 -15.76
N LYS A 6 -0.98 6.40 -15.62
CA LYS A 6 -0.60 7.72 -15.08
C LYS A 6 -0.13 7.63 -13.63
N ILE A 7 -0.81 6.83 -12.81
CA ILE A 7 -0.44 6.63 -11.41
C ILE A 7 0.88 5.88 -11.27
N GLY A 8 1.13 4.85 -12.07
CA GLY A 8 2.40 4.13 -12.05
C GLY A 8 3.60 5.04 -12.36
N ALA A 9 3.52 5.83 -13.43
CA ALA A 9 4.56 6.79 -13.78
C ALA A 9 4.75 7.87 -12.70
N MET A 10 3.64 8.41 -12.18
CA MET A 10 3.67 9.44 -11.15
C MET A 10 4.28 8.93 -9.84
N LEU A 11 3.90 7.74 -9.37
CA LEU A 11 4.46 7.14 -8.16
C LEU A 11 5.98 6.92 -8.29
N ALA A 12 6.43 6.45 -9.45
CA ALA A 12 7.86 6.32 -9.73
C ALA A 12 8.58 7.69 -9.65
N GLY A 13 7.97 8.72 -10.23
CA GLY A 13 8.47 10.10 -10.15
C GLY A 13 8.54 10.61 -8.69
N LEU A 14 7.52 10.31 -7.87
CA LEU A 14 7.52 10.63 -6.44
C LEU A 14 8.69 9.97 -5.70
N HIS A 15 8.92 8.67 -5.93
CA HIS A 15 10.02 7.93 -5.32
C HIS A 15 11.39 8.48 -5.74
N LEU A 16 11.55 8.83 -7.02
CA LEU A 16 12.80 9.41 -7.52
C LEU A 16 13.05 10.81 -6.95
N ALA A 17 12.02 11.65 -6.90
CA ALA A 17 12.11 12.99 -6.31
C ALA A 17 12.41 12.93 -4.80
N GLY A 18 11.82 11.95 -4.10
CA GLY A 18 12.00 11.75 -2.66
C GLY A 18 13.40 11.28 -2.25
N GLN A 19 14.24 10.82 -3.18
CA GLN A 19 15.62 10.36 -2.86
C GLN A 19 16.51 11.45 -2.27
N SER A 20 16.26 12.71 -2.60
CA SER A 20 16.99 13.85 -2.05
C SER A 20 16.43 14.38 -0.73
N TYR A 21 15.34 13.80 -0.21
CA TYR A 21 14.71 14.25 1.01
C TYR A 21 15.55 13.89 2.24
N GLY A 22 16.12 14.92 2.88
CA GLY A 22 17.14 14.75 3.92
C GLY A 22 16.60 14.46 5.33
N ARG A 23 15.27 14.32 5.51
CA ARG A 23 14.68 13.95 6.79
C ARG A 23 14.24 12.49 6.77
N HIS A 24 14.34 11.81 7.91
CA HIS A 24 13.92 10.44 8.06
C HIS A 24 12.77 10.37 9.08
N GLN A 25 11.69 9.70 8.69
CA GLN A 25 10.59 9.30 9.55
C GLN A 25 10.19 7.91 9.09
N ASP A 26 10.26 6.93 9.98
CA ASP A 26 9.84 5.57 9.65
C ASP A 26 8.37 5.55 9.22
N ASN A 27 8.04 4.61 8.32
CA ASN A 27 6.66 4.38 7.92
C ASN A 27 5.79 4.08 9.15
N PRO A 28 4.82 4.95 9.49
CA PRO A 28 3.98 4.77 10.69
C PRO A 28 3.08 3.52 10.60
N ARG A 29 2.94 2.93 9.43
CA ARG A 29 2.20 1.68 9.15
C ARG A 29 3.11 0.55 8.67
N GLY A 30 4.40 0.65 8.95
CA GLY A 30 5.42 -0.34 8.61
C GLY A 30 5.32 -1.64 9.41
N ALA A 31 6.32 -2.51 9.29
CA ALA A 31 6.32 -3.86 9.90
C ALA A 31 6.11 -3.85 11.43
N ALA A 32 6.73 -2.90 12.14
CA ALA A 32 6.58 -2.77 13.58
C ALA A 32 5.13 -2.45 13.99
N TRP A 33 4.48 -1.55 13.26
CA TRP A 33 3.08 -1.23 13.49
C TRP A 33 2.17 -2.44 13.19
N ARG A 34 2.39 -3.15 12.09
CA ARG A 34 1.60 -4.35 11.75
C ARG A 34 1.65 -5.40 12.87
N SER A 35 2.84 -5.66 13.41
CA SER A 35 3.00 -6.61 14.52
C SER A 35 2.30 -6.13 15.80
N ALA A 36 2.40 -4.86 16.14
CA ALA A 36 1.75 -4.29 17.31
C ALA A 36 0.21 -4.28 17.18
N SER A 37 -0.30 -3.84 16.03
CA SER A 37 -1.73 -3.81 15.73
C SER A 37 -2.35 -5.21 15.71
N ALA A 38 -1.64 -6.19 15.14
CA ALA A 38 -2.05 -7.59 15.15
C ALA A 38 -2.24 -8.12 16.56
N ALA A 39 -1.31 -7.83 17.48
CA ALA A 39 -1.44 -8.26 18.87
C ALA A 39 -2.66 -7.64 19.58
N ILE A 40 -3.02 -6.40 19.20
CA ILE A 40 -4.20 -5.69 19.75
C ILE A 40 -5.51 -6.27 19.21
N VAL A 41 -5.58 -6.50 17.89
CA VAL A 41 -6.82 -6.91 17.19
C VAL A 41 -7.10 -8.40 17.39
N ARG A 42 -6.07 -9.25 17.43
CA ARG A 42 -6.17 -10.71 17.50
C ARG A 42 -7.19 -11.26 18.50
N PRO A 43 -7.31 -10.76 19.75
CA PRO A 43 -8.29 -11.29 20.71
C PRO A 43 -9.76 -11.11 20.31
N TYR A 44 -10.05 -10.24 19.36
CA TYR A 44 -11.41 -9.92 18.89
C TYR A 44 -11.82 -10.72 17.64
N LEU A 45 -10.86 -11.41 17.02
CA LEU A 45 -11.07 -12.15 15.78
C LEU A 45 -11.64 -13.54 16.03
N PRO A 46 -12.42 -14.12 15.10
CA PRO A 46 -12.75 -15.54 15.08
C PRO A 46 -11.49 -16.42 15.00
N ALA A 47 -11.60 -17.69 15.40
CA ALA A 47 -10.45 -18.59 15.50
C ALA A 47 -9.72 -18.86 14.16
N ASP A 48 -10.47 -18.91 13.07
CA ASP A 48 -9.96 -19.06 11.70
C ASP A 48 -9.19 -17.82 11.22
N GLU A 49 -9.70 -16.63 11.50
CA GLU A 49 -9.00 -15.37 11.22
C GLU A 49 -7.75 -15.20 12.09
N GLN A 50 -7.80 -15.63 13.36
CA GLN A 50 -6.61 -15.66 14.23
C GLN A 50 -5.52 -16.55 13.62
N ALA A 51 -5.88 -17.74 13.13
CA ALA A 51 -4.94 -18.66 12.53
C ALA A 51 -4.33 -18.07 11.25
N LEU A 52 -5.16 -17.45 10.38
CA LEU A 52 -4.71 -16.76 9.16
C LEU A 52 -3.74 -15.61 9.49
N LEU A 53 -4.06 -14.80 10.50
CA LEU A 53 -3.20 -13.70 10.95
C LEU A 53 -1.85 -14.22 11.48
N ASP A 54 -1.87 -15.26 12.30
CA ASP A 54 -0.66 -15.88 12.86
C ASP A 54 0.24 -16.44 11.75
N ASP A 55 -0.34 -17.12 10.75
CA ASP A 55 0.38 -17.64 9.58
C ASP A 55 0.97 -16.53 8.73
N GLU A 56 0.22 -15.45 8.51
CA GLU A 56 0.70 -14.31 7.72
C GLU A 56 1.85 -13.59 8.45
N LEU A 57 1.74 -13.35 9.75
CA LEU A 57 2.81 -12.73 10.53
C LEU A 57 4.07 -13.60 10.55
N ALA A 58 3.92 -14.91 10.69
CA ALA A 58 5.03 -15.86 10.62
C ALA A 58 5.71 -15.77 9.22
N PHE A 59 4.94 -15.75 8.14
CA PHE A 59 5.46 -15.58 6.78
C PHE A 59 6.19 -14.24 6.63
N GLN A 60 5.56 -13.12 7.04
CA GLN A 60 6.16 -11.79 6.94
C GLN A 60 7.49 -11.68 7.72
N SER A 61 7.61 -12.38 8.85
CA SER A 61 8.84 -12.38 9.65
C SER A 61 10.04 -13.03 8.95
N THR A 62 9.80 -13.83 7.92
CA THR A 62 10.87 -14.46 7.11
C THR A 62 11.41 -13.59 6.00
N LEU A 63 10.77 -12.45 5.72
CA LEU A 63 11.14 -11.59 4.60
C LEU A 63 12.33 -10.71 4.97
N ASP A 64 13.43 -10.86 4.23
CA ASP A 64 14.53 -9.91 4.29
C ASP A 64 14.31 -8.79 3.26
N VAL A 65 13.90 -7.64 3.75
CA VAL A 65 13.70 -6.44 2.93
C VAL A 65 14.92 -5.51 2.90
N SER A 66 16.00 -5.85 3.62
CA SER A 66 17.18 -4.99 3.79
C SER A 66 17.92 -4.67 2.48
N THR A 67 17.74 -5.52 1.47
CA THR A 67 18.36 -5.37 0.14
C THR A 67 17.46 -4.65 -0.86
N LEU A 68 16.22 -4.36 -0.49
CA LEU A 68 15.27 -3.67 -1.37
C LEU A 68 15.53 -2.16 -1.36
N PRO A 69 15.41 -1.51 -2.52
CA PRO A 69 15.48 -0.06 -2.60
C PRO A 69 14.41 0.60 -1.73
N ALA A 70 14.83 1.58 -0.92
CA ALA A 70 13.99 2.27 0.02
C ALA A 70 14.15 3.79 -0.07
N GLY A 71 13.15 4.52 0.40
CA GLY A 71 13.15 5.97 0.42
C GLY A 71 11.82 6.53 0.95
N ALA A 72 11.57 7.80 0.68
CA ALA A 72 10.30 8.43 1.01
C ALA A 72 9.18 7.82 0.18
N ILE A 73 8.12 7.38 0.86
CA ILE A 73 6.92 6.78 0.28
C ILE A 73 5.67 7.53 0.72
N HIS A 74 4.57 7.39 -0.02
CA HIS A 74 3.26 7.91 0.34
C HIS A 74 2.54 7.01 1.36
N ALA A 75 2.62 5.70 1.17
CA ALA A 75 2.05 4.63 1.99
C ALA A 75 0.51 4.57 2.03
N ASP A 76 -0.19 5.43 1.26
CA ASP A 76 -1.66 5.50 1.21
C ASP A 76 -2.17 6.08 -0.12
N LEU A 77 -1.49 5.78 -1.24
CA LEU A 77 -1.85 6.34 -2.55
C LEU A 77 -3.08 5.67 -3.14
N PHE A 78 -4.22 5.94 -2.53
CA PHE A 78 -5.54 5.48 -2.96
C PHE A 78 -6.13 6.39 -4.04
N ARG A 79 -7.20 5.93 -4.68
CA ARG A 79 -7.89 6.65 -5.76
C ARG A 79 -8.43 8.01 -5.33
N ASP A 80 -8.90 8.14 -4.10
CA ASP A 80 -9.43 9.37 -3.50
C ASP A 80 -8.33 10.35 -3.04
N ASN A 81 -7.07 9.90 -2.97
CA ASN A 81 -5.90 10.74 -2.70
C ASN A 81 -5.26 11.32 -3.98
N VAL A 82 -5.88 11.15 -5.13
CA VAL A 82 -5.40 11.66 -6.42
C VAL A 82 -6.39 12.61 -7.02
N LEU A 83 -5.93 13.83 -7.28
CA LEU A 83 -6.68 14.85 -8.00
C LEU A 83 -6.38 14.73 -9.50
N TRP A 84 -7.43 14.65 -10.29
CA TRP A 84 -7.34 14.55 -11.74
C TRP A 84 -7.58 15.90 -12.38
N ASP A 85 -6.89 16.15 -13.48
CA ASP A 85 -7.04 17.31 -14.33
C ASP A 85 -7.12 16.86 -15.78
N GLU A 86 -7.65 17.72 -16.64
CA GLU A 86 -7.74 17.47 -18.06
C GLU A 86 -7.09 18.66 -18.79
N ASP A 87 -6.10 18.38 -19.62
CA ASP A 87 -5.38 19.36 -20.39
C ASP A 87 -5.44 18.95 -21.87
N ASP A 88 -6.06 19.79 -22.70
CA ASP A 88 -6.31 19.54 -24.13
C ASP A 88 -6.98 18.17 -24.42
N GLY A 89 -7.94 17.76 -23.57
CA GLY A 89 -8.62 16.47 -23.67
C GLY A 89 -7.77 15.27 -23.22
N GLN A 90 -6.62 15.50 -22.59
CA GLN A 90 -5.76 14.47 -22.05
C GLN A 90 -5.84 14.40 -20.52
N LEU A 91 -6.11 13.20 -20.01
CA LEU A 91 -6.11 12.93 -18.59
C LEU A 91 -4.72 13.14 -18.00
N ARG A 92 -4.63 13.89 -16.90
CA ARG A 92 -3.40 14.20 -16.17
C ARG A 92 -3.61 14.11 -14.68
N VAL A 93 -2.59 13.66 -13.93
CA VAL A 93 -2.56 13.83 -12.47
C VAL A 93 -2.35 15.30 -12.16
N GLY A 94 -3.35 15.94 -11.57
CA GLY A 94 -3.32 17.36 -11.16
C GLY A 94 -2.65 17.54 -9.79
N GLY A 95 -2.71 16.52 -8.92
CA GLY A 95 -2.07 16.55 -7.61
C GLY A 95 -2.26 15.26 -6.82
N ILE A 96 -1.46 15.14 -5.77
CA ILE A 96 -1.59 14.09 -4.75
C ILE A 96 -1.81 14.79 -3.42
N ILE A 97 -2.69 14.23 -2.61
CA ILE A 97 -3.05 14.76 -1.29
C ILE A 97 -2.91 13.66 -0.23
N ASP A 98 -3.06 14.04 1.03
CA ASP A 98 -3.06 13.14 2.18
C ASP A 98 -1.76 12.37 2.42
N PHE A 99 -0.69 13.12 2.69
CA PHE A 99 0.61 12.57 3.09
C PHE A 99 0.69 12.20 4.59
N TYR A 100 -0.45 11.96 5.25
CA TYR A 100 -0.49 11.69 6.69
C TYR A 100 0.29 10.42 7.07
N PHE A 101 0.27 9.40 6.21
CA PHE A 101 1.01 8.16 6.40
C PHE A 101 2.37 8.12 5.70
N ALA A 102 2.78 9.21 5.07
CA ALA A 102 4.08 9.25 4.40
C ALA A 102 5.23 8.99 5.38
N GLY A 103 6.21 8.23 4.93
CA GLY A 103 7.34 7.85 5.74
C GLY A 103 8.47 7.27 4.90
N PHE A 104 9.41 6.61 5.55
CA PHE A 104 10.54 5.95 4.91
C PHE A 104 10.35 4.44 4.97
N ASP A 105 10.28 3.79 3.83
CA ASP A 105 10.15 2.31 3.70
C ASP A 105 10.65 1.87 2.32
N VAL A 106 10.57 0.57 2.03
CA VAL A 106 10.88 0.04 0.71
C VAL A 106 9.87 0.53 -0.33
N PHE A 107 10.33 1.00 -1.47
CA PHE A 107 9.46 1.52 -2.53
C PHE A 107 8.42 0.48 -3.01
N LEU A 108 8.80 -0.79 -2.97
CA LEU A 108 7.93 -1.87 -3.40
C LEU A 108 6.66 -2.00 -2.53
N PHE A 109 6.74 -1.63 -1.23
CA PHE A 109 5.58 -1.59 -0.35
C PHE A 109 4.56 -0.55 -0.83
N ASP A 110 5.01 0.64 -1.20
CA ASP A 110 4.14 1.72 -1.69
C ASP A 110 3.48 1.35 -3.03
N VAL A 111 4.24 0.70 -3.93
CA VAL A 111 3.68 0.14 -5.17
C VAL A 111 2.61 -0.91 -4.87
N ALA A 112 2.82 -1.78 -3.87
CA ALA A 112 1.86 -2.81 -3.49
C ALA A 112 0.59 -2.21 -2.89
N VAL A 113 0.71 -1.18 -2.04
CA VAL A 113 -0.42 -0.40 -1.52
C VAL A 113 -1.25 0.18 -2.66
N THR A 114 -0.60 0.82 -3.60
CA THR A 114 -1.26 1.44 -4.76
C THR A 114 -1.95 0.39 -5.64
N VAL A 115 -1.30 -0.74 -5.93
CA VAL A 115 -1.90 -1.82 -6.73
C VAL A 115 -3.13 -2.41 -6.04
N ASN A 116 -3.07 -2.64 -4.73
CA ASN A 116 -4.20 -3.20 -3.98
C ASN A 116 -5.45 -2.31 -4.06
N ASP A 117 -5.32 -0.99 -4.02
CA ASP A 117 -6.49 -0.11 -4.18
C ASP A 117 -6.91 0.05 -5.66
N TRP A 118 -5.95 0.32 -6.55
CA TRP A 118 -6.27 0.70 -7.94
C TRP A 118 -6.67 -0.48 -8.83
N CYS A 119 -6.20 -1.68 -8.49
CA CYS A 119 -6.30 -2.82 -9.37
C CYS A 119 -7.18 -3.95 -8.83
N THR A 120 -7.62 -3.91 -7.57
CA THR A 120 -8.51 -4.93 -7.00
C THR A 120 -9.94 -4.76 -7.54
N LEU A 121 -10.54 -5.87 -7.93
CA LEU A 121 -11.94 -6.00 -8.35
C LEU A 121 -12.84 -6.25 -7.12
N ALA A 122 -14.15 -6.17 -7.32
CA ALA A 122 -15.12 -6.37 -6.24
C ALA A 122 -15.16 -7.80 -5.66
N ASP A 123 -14.57 -8.78 -6.35
CA ASP A 123 -14.40 -10.16 -5.90
C ASP A 123 -13.06 -10.41 -5.17
N GLY A 124 -12.26 -9.38 -4.97
CA GLY A 124 -10.94 -9.46 -4.33
C GLY A 124 -9.79 -9.83 -5.26
N GLU A 125 -10.07 -10.18 -6.53
CA GLU A 125 -9.03 -10.52 -7.50
C GLU A 125 -8.39 -9.25 -8.10
N LEU A 126 -7.11 -9.37 -8.50
CA LEU A 126 -6.44 -8.28 -9.20
C LEU A 126 -6.81 -8.25 -10.69
N ASP A 127 -7.29 -7.10 -11.17
CA ASP A 127 -7.43 -6.83 -12.61
C ASP A 127 -6.04 -6.86 -13.28
N SER A 128 -5.77 -7.88 -14.06
CA SER A 128 -4.47 -8.09 -14.69
C SER A 128 -4.09 -6.96 -15.65
N ALA A 129 -5.06 -6.37 -16.37
CA ALA A 129 -4.79 -5.28 -17.32
C ALA A 129 -4.42 -3.98 -16.58
N ARG A 130 -5.13 -3.65 -15.50
CA ARG A 130 -4.81 -2.49 -14.66
C ARG A 130 -3.47 -2.67 -13.96
N THR A 131 -3.23 -3.85 -13.36
CA THR A 131 -1.98 -4.19 -12.68
C THR A 131 -0.79 -4.08 -13.63
N GLN A 132 -0.90 -4.69 -14.83
CA GLN A 132 0.15 -4.62 -15.82
C GLN A 132 0.42 -3.18 -16.28
N ALA A 133 -0.61 -2.39 -16.51
CA ALA A 133 -0.48 -0.99 -16.92
C ALA A 133 0.25 -0.14 -15.88
N LEU A 134 -0.14 -0.27 -14.60
CA LEU A 134 0.50 0.44 -13.49
C LEU A 134 1.96 0.03 -13.34
N LEU A 135 2.24 -1.27 -13.25
CA LEU A 135 3.60 -1.78 -13.05
C LEU A 135 4.51 -1.49 -14.23
N ALA A 136 4.01 -1.56 -15.48
CA ALA A 136 4.79 -1.23 -16.67
C ALA A 136 5.16 0.26 -16.70
N ALA A 137 4.21 1.14 -16.41
CA ALA A 137 4.45 2.58 -16.36
C ALA A 137 5.42 2.96 -15.23
N TYR A 138 5.27 2.38 -14.05
CA TYR A 138 6.23 2.54 -12.96
C TYR A 138 7.64 2.07 -13.37
N HIS A 139 7.73 0.86 -13.96
CA HIS A 139 9.00 0.26 -14.38
C HIS A 139 9.72 1.07 -15.44
N ALA A 140 8.98 1.74 -16.32
CA ALA A 140 9.57 2.59 -17.37
C ALA A 140 10.33 3.79 -16.79
N GLU A 141 9.83 4.37 -15.70
CA GLU A 141 10.47 5.51 -15.02
C GLU A 141 11.51 5.05 -13.99
N ARG A 142 11.18 4.02 -13.21
CA ARG A 142 12.03 3.43 -12.19
C ARG A 142 12.04 1.90 -12.34
N PRO A 143 13.06 1.33 -12.97
CA PRO A 143 13.14 -0.12 -13.21
C PRO A 143 13.17 -0.93 -11.91
N PHE A 144 12.29 -1.93 -11.80
CA PHE A 144 12.34 -2.90 -10.71
C PHE A 144 13.62 -3.73 -10.75
N THR A 145 14.28 -3.87 -9.63
CA THR A 145 15.41 -4.79 -9.44
C THR A 145 14.95 -6.25 -9.48
N ALA A 146 15.89 -7.18 -9.59
CA ALA A 146 15.57 -8.61 -9.49
C ALA A 146 15.03 -8.97 -8.09
N ALA A 147 15.57 -8.34 -7.03
CA ALA A 147 15.12 -8.53 -5.65
C ALA A 147 13.67 -8.05 -5.46
N GLU A 148 13.31 -6.86 -5.98
CA GLU A 148 11.94 -6.36 -5.93
C GLU A 148 10.95 -7.29 -6.65
N ARG A 149 11.32 -7.80 -7.84
CA ARG A 149 10.46 -8.77 -8.54
C ARG A 149 10.25 -10.06 -7.76
N ALA A 150 11.30 -10.56 -7.09
CA ALA A 150 11.19 -11.76 -6.25
C ALA A 150 10.33 -11.52 -5.00
N ALA A 151 10.39 -10.33 -4.41
CA ALA A 151 9.63 -9.95 -3.21
C ALA A 151 8.18 -9.53 -3.52
N TRP A 152 7.80 -9.35 -4.79
CA TRP A 152 6.50 -8.80 -5.18
C TRP A 152 5.29 -9.48 -4.53
N PRO A 153 5.12 -10.83 -4.56
CA PRO A 153 3.97 -11.48 -3.95
C PRO A 153 3.88 -11.23 -2.44
N ALA A 154 5.03 -11.17 -1.77
CA ALA A 154 5.10 -10.93 -0.34
C ALA A 154 4.74 -9.48 0.03
N MET A 155 5.10 -8.51 -0.82
CA MET A 155 4.73 -7.11 -0.61
C MET A 155 3.25 -6.84 -0.83
N LEU A 156 2.61 -7.50 -1.80
CA LEU A 156 1.15 -7.45 -1.96
C LEU A 156 0.43 -7.91 -0.69
N ARG A 157 0.86 -9.04 -0.12
CA ARG A 157 0.32 -9.57 1.14
C ARG A 157 0.58 -8.61 2.31
N ALA A 158 1.78 -8.03 2.41
CA ALA A 158 2.13 -7.06 3.45
C ALA A 158 1.25 -5.80 3.40
N ALA A 159 0.97 -5.30 2.20
CA ALA A 159 0.10 -4.16 1.99
C ALA A 159 -1.36 -4.50 2.32
N ALA A 160 -1.87 -5.67 1.89
CA ALA A 160 -3.21 -6.14 2.24
C ALA A 160 -3.37 -6.30 3.77
N LEU A 161 -2.39 -6.94 4.43
CA LEU A 161 -2.39 -7.08 5.89
C LEU A 161 -2.45 -5.73 6.62
N ARG A 162 -1.75 -4.71 6.13
CA ARG A 162 -1.81 -3.36 6.72
C ARG A 162 -3.23 -2.81 6.72
N PHE A 163 -3.94 -2.93 5.60
CA PHE A 163 -5.30 -2.40 5.48
C PHE A 163 -6.31 -3.24 6.26
N TRP A 164 -6.19 -4.57 6.20
CA TRP A 164 -7.02 -5.46 6.98
C TRP A 164 -6.90 -5.17 8.49
N LEU A 165 -5.67 -5.01 9.00
CA LEU A 165 -5.43 -4.64 10.40
C LEU A 165 -6.00 -3.27 10.76
N SER A 166 -5.87 -2.25 9.90
CA SER A 166 -6.46 -0.93 10.14
C SER A 166 -7.98 -1.01 10.26
N ARG A 167 -8.63 -1.71 9.35
CA ARG A 167 -10.09 -1.88 9.36
C ARG A 167 -10.57 -2.71 10.54
N ALA A 168 -9.86 -3.78 10.88
CA ALA A 168 -10.17 -4.59 12.05
C ALA A 168 -10.01 -3.80 13.36
N ASP A 169 -9.00 -2.92 13.47
CA ASP A 169 -8.83 -2.01 14.61
C ASP A 169 -10.02 -1.05 14.72
N ASP A 170 -10.38 -0.38 13.64
CA ASP A 170 -11.52 0.57 13.62
C ASP A 170 -12.86 -0.14 13.87
N PHE A 171 -13.03 -1.39 13.39
CA PHE A 171 -14.26 -2.16 13.58
C PHE A 171 -14.44 -2.67 15.01
N HIS A 172 -13.40 -3.25 15.59
CA HIS A 172 -13.47 -3.87 16.92
C HIS A 172 -13.20 -2.90 18.07
N LEU A 173 -12.46 -1.80 17.81
CA LEU A 173 -12.02 -0.83 18.80
C LEU A 173 -12.33 0.62 18.39
N PRO A 174 -13.63 0.92 18.11
CA PRO A 174 -14.03 2.24 17.62
C PRO A 174 -13.64 3.33 18.62
N ARG A 175 -13.00 4.38 18.13
CA ARG A 175 -12.58 5.53 18.94
C ARG A 175 -13.77 6.44 19.21
N ALA A 176 -13.98 6.82 20.46
CA ALA A 176 -15.04 7.74 20.83
C ALA A 176 -14.77 9.14 20.25
N GLY A 177 -15.74 9.66 19.46
CA GLY A 177 -15.71 11.03 18.93
C GLY A 177 -15.17 11.18 17.48
N GLU A 178 -14.68 10.14 16.86
CA GLU A 178 -14.33 10.15 15.43
C GLU A 178 -15.53 9.63 14.60
N MET A 179 -15.92 10.39 13.57
CA MET A 179 -16.82 9.88 12.53
C MET A 179 -15.97 9.03 11.57
N VAL A 180 -15.63 7.82 12.01
CA VAL A 180 -15.01 6.84 11.13
C VAL A 180 -16.13 6.11 10.40
N LEU A 181 -16.12 6.14 9.07
CA LEU A 181 -16.90 5.19 8.27
C LEU A 181 -16.26 3.82 8.47
N VAL A 182 -16.81 3.05 9.39
CA VAL A 182 -16.35 1.69 9.68
C VAL A 182 -16.56 0.85 8.42
N GLN A 183 -15.48 0.48 7.75
CA GLN A 183 -15.49 -0.42 6.61
C GLN A 183 -15.36 -1.85 7.11
N ASP A 184 -16.03 -2.79 6.43
CA ASP A 184 -15.91 -4.22 6.75
C ASP A 184 -14.45 -4.67 6.46
N PRO A 185 -13.74 -5.23 7.45
CA PRO A 185 -12.39 -5.76 7.22
C PRO A 185 -12.35 -6.87 6.17
N ASN A 186 -13.46 -7.59 5.94
CA ASN A 186 -13.55 -8.68 4.97
C ASN A 186 -13.74 -8.22 3.51
N GLU A 187 -13.75 -6.93 3.25
CA GLU A 187 -13.73 -6.39 1.88
C GLU A 187 -12.30 -6.32 1.27
N TYR A 188 -11.30 -6.86 1.96
CA TYR A 188 -9.91 -6.91 1.49
C TYR A 188 -9.42 -8.33 1.33
#